data_2254dbdd1b8baef5ab0aecafee7ec20a
#
_entry.id   2254dbdd1b8baef5ab0aecafee7ec20a
#
_cell.length_a   1.000
_cell.length_b   1.000
_cell.length_c   1.000
_cell.angle_alpha   90.00
_cell.angle_beta   90.00
_cell.angle_gamma   90.00
#
_symmetry.space_group_name_H-M   'P 1'
#
loop_
_entity.id
_entity.type
_entity.pdbx_description
1 polymer ?
#
loop_
_entity_poly.entity_id
_entity_poly.type
_entity_poly.pdbx_seq_one_letter_code
_entity_poly.pdbx_strand_id
1 'polypeptide(L)'
;MVEQTRQNWDFRRFLDTLGFFGEIPFIGSFTWLQKLLGMKDDAILDSPNSPGVVLVAGATGGVGKRVVQQLHQQGIPVRGLVRNAQRGRELLGDEVDLVEADITLPETLNGRVFENVRAVICCTGTRVQPVEGDSPSREKYYQGVKFYLPEVAETPEYIEYQGVKNLVNAAKPYLKQRQNEKMIFDFRQPLPNFNSLWGAVDDVVMGGVSESGIRQISGAALFEGNVSTANSGGFASVRTRPLDQPLDLSAYEGIELRVRGDGNRYKFILRGDDRWDGISYCYSFDTVYNIWMTVRIPFAELIPNFRTKTIETVEPFPAGTVTAFQFMLSKFEYDGELNPTFSAGGFRLELETMKAYGGLPLPQFIMISSAGVTRPGKPGLNLEEEPPAVRMNDQLGGILTWKLAGEDSVRESGVPYTVVRPCALTEAPGGKALERDRGDTMKGQCSRNDIAQLCIDLLNAPEDTNTTFEVREKG
;
A
#
# COMPACT_ATOMS: atom_id res chain seq x y z
N MET A 1 -11.23 41.17 -37.96
CA MET A 1 -12.20 40.05 -37.83
C MET A 1 -11.61 38.89 -38.62
N VAL A 2 -11.04 37.92 -37.97
CA VAL A 2 -10.55 36.69 -38.62
C VAL A 2 -11.78 35.81 -38.84
N GLU A 3 -12.11 35.54 -40.10
CA GLU A 3 -13.16 34.59 -40.48
C GLU A 3 -12.86 33.25 -39.82
N GLN A 4 -13.69 32.82 -38.84
CA GLN A 4 -13.66 31.48 -38.31
C GLN A 4 -14.15 30.53 -39.40
N THR A 5 -13.22 29.86 -40.07
CA THR A 5 -13.54 28.78 -41.00
C THR A 5 -14.26 27.66 -40.23
N ARG A 6 -15.58 27.49 -40.45
CA ARG A 6 -16.34 26.35 -39.96
C ARG A 6 -15.83 25.09 -40.66
N GLN A 7 -15.25 24.17 -39.91
CA GLN A 7 -14.92 22.82 -40.37
C GLN A 7 -16.09 21.87 -40.08
N ASN A 8 -16.20 20.80 -40.85
CA ASN A 8 -17.25 19.79 -40.63
C ASN A 8 -16.98 19.07 -39.32
N TRP A 9 -17.95 19.11 -38.42
CA TRP A 9 -17.93 18.37 -37.17
C TRP A 9 -18.02 16.84 -37.39
N ASP A 10 -17.14 16.07 -36.76
CA ASP A 10 -17.08 14.62 -36.92
C ASP A 10 -18.00 13.93 -35.91
N PHE A 11 -19.24 13.67 -36.32
CA PHE A 11 -20.23 13.00 -35.54
C PHE A 11 -19.85 11.55 -35.20
N ARG A 12 -19.07 10.87 -36.05
CA ARG A 12 -18.63 9.51 -35.81
C ARG A 12 -17.66 9.44 -34.64
N ARG A 13 -16.67 10.31 -34.59
CA ARG A 13 -15.74 10.39 -33.46
C ARG A 13 -16.42 10.74 -32.15
N PHE A 14 -17.45 11.60 -32.22
CA PHE A 14 -18.28 11.87 -31.04
C PHE A 14 -18.95 10.58 -30.52
N LEU A 15 -19.56 9.78 -31.40
CA LEU A 15 -20.16 8.50 -31.03
C LEU A 15 -19.12 7.48 -30.53
N ASP A 16 -17.94 7.42 -31.14
CA ASP A 16 -16.84 6.55 -30.72
C ASP A 16 -16.37 6.90 -29.28
N THR A 17 -16.27 8.18 -28.96
CA THR A 17 -15.94 8.65 -27.59
C THR A 17 -17.02 8.23 -26.61
N LEU A 18 -18.31 8.44 -26.93
CA LEU A 18 -19.42 8.01 -26.08
C LEU A 18 -19.44 6.48 -25.90
N GLY A 19 -19.21 5.74 -26.97
CA GLY A 19 -19.14 4.27 -26.94
C GLY A 19 -18.00 3.77 -26.04
N PHE A 20 -16.86 4.42 -26.12
CA PHE A 20 -15.68 4.03 -25.33
C PHE A 20 -15.91 4.21 -23.81
N PHE A 21 -16.45 5.36 -23.40
CA PHE A 21 -16.68 5.64 -21.98
C PHE A 21 -18.01 5.17 -21.43
N GLY A 22 -18.96 4.79 -22.32
CA GLY A 22 -20.30 4.32 -21.92
C GLY A 22 -21.18 5.35 -21.24
N GLU A 23 -20.88 6.63 -21.42
CA GLU A 23 -21.58 7.76 -20.78
C GLU A 23 -21.97 8.81 -21.80
N ILE A 24 -23.17 9.39 -21.65
CA ILE A 24 -23.58 10.54 -22.46
C ILE A 24 -23.33 11.80 -21.65
N PRO A 25 -22.52 12.76 -22.18
CA PRO A 25 -22.34 14.05 -21.54
C PRO A 25 -23.70 14.67 -21.20
N PHE A 26 -23.87 15.10 -19.95
CA PHE A 26 -25.09 15.75 -19.40
C PHE A 26 -26.28 14.87 -19.07
N ILE A 27 -26.28 13.54 -19.34
CA ILE A 27 -27.44 12.65 -19.10
C ILE A 27 -27.11 11.51 -18.11
N GLY A 28 -25.81 11.22 -17.84
CA GLY A 28 -25.37 10.18 -16.91
C GLY A 28 -25.04 8.82 -17.56
N SER A 29 -24.63 7.86 -16.74
CA SER A 29 -24.19 6.54 -17.20
C SER A 29 -25.36 5.61 -17.56
N PHE A 30 -25.27 4.92 -18.68
CA PHE A 30 -26.19 3.86 -19.12
C PHE A 30 -25.51 2.49 -19.01
N THR A 31 -25.23 2.03 -17.81
CA THR A 31 -24.59 0.71 -17.55
C THR A 31 -25.35 -0.46 -18.16
N TRP A 32 -26.67 -0.35 -18.33
CA TRP A 32 -27.48 -1.35 -19.02
C TRP A 32 -27.19 -1.44 -20.52
N LEU A 33 -26.80 -0.33 -21.17
CA LEU A 33 -26.47 -0.28 -22.60
C LEU A 33 -25.11 -0.95 -22.87
N GLN A 34 -24.15 -0.82 -21.95
CA GLN A 34 -22.86 -1.51 -22.01
C GLN A 34 -23.04 -3.03 -21.99
N LYS A 35 -23.91 -3.54 -21.14
CA LYS A 35 -24.26 -4.98 -21.08
C LYS A 35 -24.95 -5.44 -22.35
N LEU A 36 -25.80 -4.60 -22.96
CA LEU A 36 -26.51 -4.92 -24.20
C LEU A 36 -25.57 -4.96 -25.42
N LEU A 37 -24.52 -4.14 -25.43
CA LEU A 37 -23.53 -4.04 -26.52
C LEU A 37 -22.40 -5.09 -26.38
N GLY A 38 -22.46 -5.98 -25.36
CA GLY A 38 -21.49 -7.06 -25.19
C GLY A 38 -20.08 -6.59 -24.85
N MET A 39 -19.92 -5.38 -24.33
CA MET A 39 -18.65 -4.85 -23.86
C MET A 39 -18.32 -5.55 -22.53
N LYS A 40 -17.29 -6.38 -22.55
CA LYS A 40 -16.81 -7.06 -21.35
C LYS A 40 -16.16 -6.06 -20.41
N ASP A 41 -16.53 -6.14 -19.13
CA ASP A 41 -15.86 -5.48 -18.00
C ASP A 41 -14.51 -6.18 -17.74
N ASP A 42 -13.46 -5.85 -18.51
CA ASP A 42 -12.13 -6.43 -18.35
C ASP A 42 -11.06 -5.34 -18.22
N ALA A 43 -11.33 -4.25 -17.50
CA ALA A 43 -10.33 -3.27 -17.13
C ALA A 43 -9.83 -3.50 -15.70
N ILE A 44 -9.27 -4.68 -15.46
CA ILE A 44 -8.46 -4.89 -14.26
C ILE A 44 -7.15 -4.13 -14.49
N LEU A 45 -6.90 -3.09 -13.70
CA LEU A 45 -5.55 -2.66 -13.42
C LEU A 45 -4.88 -3.83 -12.65
N ASP A 46 -4.41 -4.83 -13.37
CA ASP A 46 -3.33 -5.64 -12.86
C ASP A 46 -2.16 -4.68 -12.64
N SER A 47 -2.06 -4.23 -11.40
CA SER A 47 -0.91 -3.47 -10.95
C SER A 47 0.32 -4.30 -11.34
N PRO A 48 1.27 -3.80 -12.13
CA PRO A 48 2.48 -4.54 -12.52
C PRO A 48 3.40 -4.82 -11.33
N ASN A 49 3.02 -4.43 -10.14
CA ASN A 49 3.57 -4.89 -8.88
C ASN A 49 2.63 -5.95 -8.33
N SER A 50 2.95 -7.22 -8.59
CA SER A 50 2.53 -8.31 -7.70
C SER A 50 2.70 -7.79 -6.26
N PRO A 51 1.64 -7.76 -5.44
CA PRO A 51 1.74 -7.25 -4.07
C PRO A 51 2.82 -8.08 -3.40
N GLY A 52 3.97 -7.45 -3.05
CA GLY A 52 5.13 -8.17 -2.56
C GLY A 52 4.75 -9.08 -1.39
N VAL A 53 5.48 -10.14 -1.22
CA VAL A 53 5.22 -11.21 -0.24
C VAL A 53 5.40 -10.68 1.18
N VAL A 54 4.54 -11.06 2.11
CA VAL A 54 4.74 -10.89 3.55
C VAL A 54 5.43 -12.12 4.12
N LEU A 55 6.66 -11.95 4.62
CA LEU A 55 7.40 -13.03 5.29
C LEU A 55 6.96 -13.14 6.75
N VAL A 56 6.52 -14.32 7.17
CA VAL A 56 6.15 -14.59 8.56
C VAL A 56 7.19 -15.50 9.20
N ALA A 57 8.03 -14.97 10.08
CA ALA A 57 8.94 -15.75 10.90
C ALA A 57 8.21 -16.28 12.13
N GLY A 58 8.47 -17.54 12.51
CA GLY A 58 7.68 -18.23 13.53
C GLY A 58 6.28 -18.64 13.03
N ALA A 59 6.15 -18.92 11.73
CA ALA A 59 4.91 -19.22 11.03
C ALA A 59 4.11 -20.38 11.62
N THR A 60 4.74 -21.35 12.28
CA THR A 60 4.07 -22.49 12.94
C THR A 60 3.71 -22.23 14.40
N GLY A 61 4.06 -21.07 14.96
CA GLY A 61 3.73 -20.66 16.31
C GLY A 61 2.27 -20.24 16.49
N GLY A 62 1.85 -20.03 17.74
CA GLY A 62 0.45 -19.73 18.06
C GLY A 62 -0.11 -18.50 17.34
N VAL A 63 0.60 -17.37 17.30
CA VAL A 63 0.21 -16.17 16.54
C VAL A 63 0.57 -16.32 15.08
N GLY A 64 1.81 -16.75 14.76
CA GLY A 64 2.30 -16.83 13.37
C GLY A 64 1.41 -17.70 12.47
N LYS A 65 0.91 -18.84 12.97
CA LYS A 65 -0.04 -19.69 12.23
C LYS A 65 -1.31 -18.92 11.84
N ARG A 66 -1.83 -18.10 12.75
CA ARG A 66 -3.03 -17.30 12.50
C ARG A 66 -2.77 -16.17 11.53
N VAL A 67 -1.60 -15.52 11.64
CA VAL A 67 -1.16 -14.51 10.65
C VAL A 67 -1.11 -15.11 9.25
N VAL A 68 -0.46 -16.27 9.08
CA VAL A 68 -0.39 -16.96 7.77
C VAL A 68 -1.78 -17.29 7.24
N GLN A 69 -2.64 -17.87 8.09
CA GLN A 69 -4.01 -18.23 7.69
C GLN A 69 -4.85 -17.01 7.30
N GLN A 70 -4.79 -15.93 8.06
CA GLN A 70 -5.57 -14.72 7.77
C GLN A 70 -5.06 -13.99 6.53
N LEU A 71 -3.73 -13.88 6.32
CA LEU A 71 -3.16 -13.33 5.10
C LEU A 71 -3.58 -14.13 3.86
N HIS A 72 -3.50 -15.45 3.95
CA HIS A 72 -3.93 -16.35 2.85
C HIS A 72 -5.43 -16.18 2.53
N GLN A 73 -6.29 -16.13 3.56
CA GLN A 73 -7.73 -15.91 3.40
C GLN A 73 -8.08 -14.55 2.76
N GLN A 74 -7.25 -13.54 3.02
CA GLN A 74 -7.39 -12.19 2.44
C GLN A 74 -6.74 -12.07 1.05
N GLY A 75 -6.20 -13.16 0.49
CA GLY A 75 -5.52 -13.15 -0.81
C GLY A 75 -4.18 -12.38 -0.81
N ILE A 76 -3.60 -12.11 0.37
CA ILE A 76 -2.33 -11.42 0.50
C ILE A 76 -1.19 -12.45 0.37
N PRO A 77 -0.25 -12.30 -0.58
CA PRO A 77 0.86 -13.24 -0.74
C PRO A 77 1.68 -13.36 0.55
N VAL A 78 1.79 -14.57 1.07
CA VAL A 78 2.47 -14.87 2.33
C VAL A 78 3.50 -15.98 2.15
N ARG A 79 4.66 -15.81 2.78
CA ARG A 79 5.71 -16.84 2.89
C ARG A 79 5.95 -17.16 4.35
N GLY A 80 5.77 -18.43 4.72
CA GLY A 80 6.08 -18.92 6.06
C GLY A 80 7.54 -19.32 6.18
N LEU A 81 8.31 -18.67 7.08
CA LEU A 81 9.65 -19.11 7.45
C LEU A 81 9.53 -20.21 8.52
N VAL A 82 10.04 -21.39 8.22
CA VAL A 82 9.94 -22.58 9.08
C VAL A 82 11.30 -23.26 9.20
N ARG A 83 11.55 -23.93 10.34
CA ARG A 83 12.78 -24.71 10.57
C ARG A 83 12.72 -26.10 9.92
N ASN A 84 11.53 -26.57 9.59
CA ASN A 84 11.30 -27.85 8.92
C ASN A 84 10.09 -27.73 8.00
N ALA A 85 10.32 -27.85 6.70
CA ALA A 85 9.30 -27.62 5.67
C ALA A 85 8.18 -28.68 5.71
N GLN A 86 8.51 -29.96 6.01
CA GLN A 86 7.51 -31.02 6.07
C GLN A 86 6.50 -30.74 7.19
N ARG A 87 7.00 -30.46 8.41
CA ARG A 87 6.14 -30.09 9.54
C ARG A 87 5.41 -28.78 9.29
N GLY A 88 6.01 -27.85 8.56
CA GLY A 88 5.38 -26.62 8.13
C GLY A 88 4.14 -26.90 7.28
N ARG A 89 4.22 -27.78 6.27
CA ARG A 89 3.08 -28.18 5.42
C ARG A 89 1.97 -28.87 6.22
N GLU A 90 2.32 -29.75 7.15
CA GLU A 90 1.33 -30.42 8.02
C GLU A 90 0.50 -29.42 8.84
N LEU A 91 1.08 -28.27 9.23
CA LEU A 91 0.45 -27.29 10.10
C LEU A 91 -0.24 -26.14 9.38
N LEU A 92 0.25 -25.77 8.18
CA LEU A 92 -0.17 -24.60 7.44
C LEU A 92 -0.87 -24.92 6.11
N GLY A 93 -0.76 -26.17 5.62
CA GLY A 93 -1.28 -26.63 4.33
C GLY A 93 -0.24 -26.54 3.22
N ASP A 94 -0.51 -27.24 2.11
CA ASP A 94 0.39 -27.33 0.96
C ASP A 94 0.35 -26.08 0.06
N GLU A 95 -0.67 -25.24 0.18
CA GLU A 95 -0.87 -24.04 -0.65
C GLU A 95 -0.05 -22.83 -0.17
N VAL A 96 0.51 -22.90 1.05
CA VAL A 96 1.31 -21.80 1.62
C VAL A 96 2.73 -21.89 1.09
N ASP A 97 3.27 -20.79 0.57
CA ASP A 97 4.70 -20.68 0.22
C ASP A 97 5.54 -20.80 1.49
N LEU A 98 6.37 -21.85 1.58
CA LEU A 98 7.22 -22.12 2.73
C LEU A 98 8.68 -22.04 2.33
N VAL A 99 9.48 -21.40 3.20
CA VAL A 99 10.94 -21.39 3.09
C VAL A 99 11.56 -21.95 4.37
N GLU A 100 12.50 -22.86 4.19
CA GLU A 100 13.22 -23.47 5.31
C GLU A 100 14.43 -22.64 5.69
N ALA A 101 14.44 -22.10 6.91
CA ALA A 101 15.54 -21.35 7.50
C ALA A 101 15.39 -21.31 9.04
N ASP A 102 16.51 -21.08 9.73
CA ASP A 102 16.56 -20.85 11.16
C ASP A 102 17.16 -19.48 11.45
N ILE A 103 16.41 -18.63 12.14
CA ILE A 103 16.84 -17.27 12.48
C ILE A 103 18.09 -17.23 13.37
N THR A 104 18.38 -18.32 14.08
CA THR A 104 19.60 -18.45 14.91
C THR A 104 20.83 -18.80 14.08
N LEU A 105 20.66 -19.21 12.83
CA LEU A 105 21.70 -19.60 11.87
C LEU A 105 21.72 -18.62 10.68
N PRO A 106 22.51 -17.53 10.75
CA PRO A 106 22.50 -16.45 9.75
C PRO A 106 22.72 -16.93 8.31
N GLU A 107 23.50 -17.99 8.12
CA GLU A 107 23.80 -18.59 6.81
C GLU A 107 22.55 -19.16 6.11
N THR A 108 21.50 -19.51 6.86
CA THR A 108 20.24 -19.98 6.30
C THR A 108 19.36 -18.84 5.79
N LEU A 109 19.58 -17.61 6.26
CA LEU A 109 18.82 -16.41 5.90
C LEU A 109 19.36 -15.79 4.59
N ASN A 110 19.29 -16.54 3.52
CA ASN A 110 19.82 -16.16 2.20
C ASN A 110 18.78 -15.40 1.33
N GLY A 111 19.20 -14.98 0.12
CA GLY A 111 18.38 -14.19 -0.79
C GLY A 111 17.03 -14.81 -1.15
N ARG A 112 16.93 -16.16 -1.21
CA ARG A 112 15.68 -16.87 -1.50
C ARG A 112 14.59 -16.62 -0.42
N VAL A 113 15.01 -16.48 0.84
CA VAL A 113 14.08 -16.17 1.95
C VAL A 113 13.38 -14.86 1.70
N PHE A 114 14.12 -13.86 1.18
CA PHE A 114 13.66 -12.47 1.04
C PHE A 114 13.26 -12.08 -0.39
N GLU A 115 13.27 -13.03 -1.32
CA GLU A 115 12.86 -12.77 -2.70
C GLU A 115 11.43 -12.23 -2.74
N ASN A 116 11.26 -11.03 -3.33
CA ASN A 116 9.97 -10.31 -3.42
C ASN A 116 9.30 -9.97 -2.08
N VAL A 117 10.02 -9.99 -0.95
CA VAL A 117 9.48 -9.66 0.36
C VAL A 117 9.31 -8.14 0.49
N ARG A 118 8.07 -7.71 0.83
CA ARG A 118 7.74 -6.31 1.11
C ARG A 118 7.74 -5.96 2.60
N ALA A 119 7.46 -6.95 3.44
CA ALA A 119 7.40 -6.78 4.89
C ALA A 119 7.67 -8.12 5.60
N VAL A 120 8.14 -8.03 6.84
CA VAL A 120 8.36 -9.16 7.74
C VAL A 120 7.47 -9.03 8.96
N ILE A 121 6.74 -10.08 9.31
CA ILE A 121 6.05 -10.21 10.61
C ILE A 121 6.82 -11.24 11.43
N CYS A 122 7.49 -10.78 12.49
CA CYS A 122 8.27 -11.60 13.38
C CYS A 122 7.42 -12.06 14.56
N CYS A 123 6.94 -13.30 14.49
CA CYS A 123 6.18 -13.99 15.54
C CYS A 123 7.03 -15.01 16.28
N THR A 124 8.36 -14.93 16.18
CA THR A 124 9.26 -15.84 16.88
C THR A 124 9.23 -15.57 18.38
N GLY A 125 9.46 -16.61 19.15
CA GLY A 125 9.55 -16.47 20.58
C GLY A 125 10.00 -17.78 21.23
N THR A 126 10.68 -17.65 22.35
CA THR A 126 11.15 -18.79 23.15
C THR A 126 9.96 -19.63 23.57
N ARG A 127 10.07 -20.93 23.33
CA ARG A 127 9.04 -21.88 23.71
C ARG A 127 9.17 -22.23 25.17
N VAL A 128 8.16 -21.86 25.93
CA VAL A 128 8.01 -22.30 27.31
C VAL A 128 7.13 -23.55 27.34
N GLN A 129 7.67 -24.68 27.76
CA GLN A 129 6.93 -25.95 27.81
C GLN A 129 6.11 -26.01 29.08
N PRO A 130 4.87 -26.53 29.02
CA PRO A 130 4.11 -26.85 30.21
C PRO A 130 4.76 -28.03 30.94
N VAL A 131 4.75 -27.98 32.27
CA VAL A 131 5.18 -29.10 33.09
C VAL A 131 4.11 -30.20 33.04
N GLU A 132 4.54 -31.44 33.30
CA GLU A 132 3.66 -32.61 33.34
C GLU A 132 2.42 -32.37 34.21
N GLY A 133 1.26 -32.68 33.66
CA GLY A 133 -0.04 -32.51 34.32
C GLY A 133 -0.63 -31.10 34.29
N ASP A 134 -0.10 -30.16 33.43
CA ASP A 134 -0.77 -28.89 33.19
C ASP A 134 -1.83 -29.04 32.09
N SER A 135 -2.87 -28.19 32.18
CA SER A 135 -3.90 -28.13 31.14
C SER A 135 -3.38 -27.47 29.86
N PRO A 136 -4.00 -27.71 28.67
CA PRO A 136 -3.67 -26.99 27.42
C PRO A 136 -3.78 -25.47 27.57
N SER A 137 -4.62 -24.98 28.49
CA SER A 137 -4.80 -23.57 28.82
C SER A 137 -3.71 -23.00 29.74
N ARG A 138 -2.75 -23.82 30.18
CA ARG A 138 -1.65 -23.44 31.09
C ARG A 138 -2.16 -22.89 32.44
N GLU A 139 -3.17 -23.48 33.01
CA GLU A 139 -3.79 -23.02 34.27
C GLU A 139 -2.79 -22.92 35.40
N LYS A 140 -1.89 -23.91 35.53
CA LYS A 140 -0.85 -23.91 36.58
C LYS A 140 0.12 -22.73 36.41
N TYR A 141 0.48 -22.38 35.17
CA TYR A 141 1.31 -21.22 34.89
C TYR A 141 0.68 -19.92 35.40
N TYR A 142 -0.62 -19.78 35.23
CA TYR A 142 -1.35 -18.58 35.70
C TYR A 142 -1.62 -18.57 37.20
N GLN A 143 -1.55 -19.71 37.87
CA GLN A 143 -1.69 -19.82 39.34
C GLN A 143 -0.46 -19.31 40.11
N GLY A 144 0.69 -19.15 39.44
CA GLY A 144 1.89 -18.55 40.00
C GLY A 144 3.01 -19.49 40.37
N VAL A 145 4.20 -18.92 40.61
CA VAL A 145 5.48 -19.61 40.78
C VAL A 145 5.55 -20.62 41.90
N LYS A 146 4.74 -20.49 42.96
CA LYS A 146 4.79 -21.41 44.12
C LYS A 146 4.48 -22.87 43.77
N PHE A 147 3.83 -23.11 42.65
CA PHE A 147 3.35 -24.43 42.25
C PHE A 147 3.87 -24.91 40.89
N TYR A 148 4.58 -24.05 40.13
CA TYR A 148 4.89 -24.36 38.76
C TYR A 148 6.06 -23.54 38.22
N LEU A 149 7.12 -24.20 37.76
CA LEU A 149 8.24 -23.61 37.06
C LEU A 149 8.30 -24.22 35.63
N PRO A 150 7.86 -23.50 34.60
CA PRO A 150 7.91 -24.02 33.23
C PRO A 150 9.35 -24.14 32.73
N GLU A 151 9.62 -25.20 31.96
CA GLU A 151 10.90 -25.36 31.31
C GLU A 151 11.01 -24.54 30.05
N VAL A 152 12.18 -23.91 29.83
CA VAL A 152 12.52 -23.20 28.62
C VAL A 152 13.19 -24.16 27.64
N ALA A 153 12.58 -24.37 26.47
CA ALA A 153 13.04 -25.36 25.52
C ALA A 153 14.31 -24.91 24.75
N GLU A 154 14.55 -23.63 24.67
CA GLU A 154 15.66 -23.01 23.93
C GLU A 154 16.13 -21.78 24.71
N THR A 155 17.41 -21.45 24.63
CA THR A 155 17.96 -20.28 25.33
C THR A 155 17.34 -19.00 24.79
N PRO A 156 16.68 -18.18 25.63
CA PRO A 156 16.00 -16.97 25.20
C PRO A 156 16.91 -15.99 24.44
N GLU A 157 18.18 -15.86 24.84
CA GLU A 157 19.15 -15.02 24.17
C GLU A 157 19.25 -15.33 22.66
N TYR A 158 19.31 -16.62 22.30
CA TYR A 158 19.45 -17.02 20.90
C TYR A 158 18.21 -16.74 20.07
N ILE A 159 17.02 -16.92 20.64
CA ILE A 159 15.74 -16.74 19.90
C ILE A 159 15.30 -15.28 19.92
N GLU A 160 15.25 -14.67 21.12
CA GLU A 160 14.61 -13.36 21.31
C GLU A 160 15.52 -12.20 20.89
N TYR A 161 16.84 -12.38 20.95
CA TYR A 161 17.82 -11.35 20.62
C TYR A 161 18.60 -11.70 19.34
N GLN A 162 19.47 -12.74 19.36
CA GLN A 162 20.33 -13.03 18.23
C GLN A 162 19.53 -13.37 16.96
N GLY A 163 18.50 -14.19 17.10
CA GLY A 163 17.64 -14.58 15.98
C GLY A 163 16.89 -13.39 15.38
N VAL A 164 16.32 -12.51 16.23
CA VAL A 164 15.65 -11.30 15.75
C VAL A 164 16.63 -10.36 15.06
N LYS A 165 17.81 -10.16 15.64
CA LYS A 165 18.89 -9.35 15.05
C LYS A 165 19.35 -9.90 13.70
N ASN A 166 19.56 -11.21 13.59
CA ASN A 166 19.91 -11.86 12.35
C ASN A 166 18.83 -11.64 11.28
N LEU A 167 17.57 -11.88 11.65
CA LEU A 167 16.43 -11.73 10.74
C LEU A 167 16.29 -10.31 10.20
N VAL A 168 16.31 -9.27 11.07
CA VAL A 168 16.14 -7.89 10.63
C VAL A 168 17.33 -7.43 9.78
N ASN A 169 18.56 -7.84 10.12
CA ASN A 169 19.75 -7.49 9.35
C ASN A 169 19.76 -8.17 7.96
N ALA A 170 19.35 -9.43 7.88
CA ALA A 170 19.23 -10.15 6.62
C ALA A 170 18.10 -9.61 5.74
N ALA A 171 16.98 -9.19 6.32
CA ALA A 171 15.86 -8.58 5.61
C ALA A 171 16.15 -7.16 5.10
N LYS A 172 16.94 -6.39 5.83
CA LYS A 172 17.21 -4.96 5.59
C LYS A 172 17.57 -4.60 4.13
N PRO A 173 18.49 -5.31 3.41
CA PRO A 173 18.81 -4.99 2.02
C PRO A 173 17.62 -5.08 1.07
N TYR A 174 16.66 -5.95 1.36
CA TYR A 174 15.49 -6.22 0.53
C TYR A 174 14.33 -5.26 0.84
N LEU A 175 14.19 -4.83 2.08
CA LEU A 175 13.09 -3.98 2.53
C LEU A 175 13.29 -2.50 2.16
N LYS A 176 14.51 -1.99 2.12
CA LYS A 176 14.82 -0.57 1.86
C LYS A 176 14.46 -0.07 0.47
N GLN A 177 14.29 -0.93 -0.53
CA GLN A 177 14.11 -0.53 -1.93
C GLN A 177 12.68 -0.09 -2.30
N ARG A 178 11.69 -0.20 -1.39
CA ARG A 178 10.26 0.05 -1.70
C ARG A 178 9.64 1.22 -0.95
N GLN A 179 10.43 2.09 -0.36
CA GLN A 179 10.00 2.99 0.72
C GLN A 179 9.29 4.18 0.17
N ASN A 180 8.72 4.72 -0.45
CA ASN A 180 8.02 6.01 -0.64
C ASN A 180 7.35 6.19 -2.00
N GLU A 181 7.23 5.13 -2.78
CA GLU A 181 6.66 5.24 -4.12
C GLU A 181 5.74 4.04 -4.42
N LYS A 182 4.60 4.32 -5.06
CA LYS A 182 3.71 3.29 -5.60
C LYS A 182 3.64 3.47 -7.10
N MET A 183 4.12 2.49 -7.87
CA MET A 183 3.95 2.51 -9.32
C MET A 183 2.46 2.38 -9.65
N ILE A 184 1.93 3.33 -10.43
CA ILE A 184 0.55 3.33 -10.93
C ILE A 184 0.55 2.82 -12.37
N PHE A 185 1.39 3.41 -13.22
CA PHE A 185 1.62 2.94 -14.59
C PHE A 185 3.11 2.89 -14.91
N ASP A 186 3.57 1.75 -15.38
CA ASP A 186 4.91 1.58 -15.96
C ASP A 186 4.78 1.32 -17.47
N PHE A 187 4.84 2.39 -18.25
CA PHE A 187 4.69 2.30 -19.69
C PHE A 187 5.94 1.76 -20.41
N ARG A 188 7.04 1.49 -19.70
CA ARG A 188 8.22 0.81 -20.22
C ARG A 188 7.95 -0.65 -20.56
N GLN A 189 6.93 -1.23 -19.93
CA GLN A 189 6.49 -2.60 -20.14
C GLN A 189 5.14 -2.60 -20.89
N PRO A 190 4.87 -3.61 -21.72
CA PRO A 190 3.55 -3.78 -22.31
C PRO A 190 2.47 -3.87 -21.24
N LEU A 191 1.48 -3.00 -21.29
CA LEU A 191 0.33 -3.04 -20.38
C LEU A 191 -0.79 -3.84 -21.04
N PRO A 192 -1.25 -4.92 -20.42
CA PRO A 192 -2.48 -5.59 -20.83
C PRO A 192 -3.63 -4.56 -20.84
N ASN A 193 -4.53 -4.66 -21.81
CA ASN A 193 -5.72 -3.81 -21.89
C ASN A 193 -5.47 -2.30 -22.03
N PHE A 194 -4.25 -1.85 -22.42
CA PHE A 194 -3.94 -0.44 -22.57
C PHE A 194 -4.99 0.31 -23.41
N ASN A 195 -5.36 -0.23 -24.59
CA ASN A 195 -6.31 0.38 -25.52
C ASN A 195 -7.76 0.35 -25.03
N SER A 196 -8.10 -0.53 -24.09
CA SER A 196 -9.43 -0.57 -23.47
C SER A 196 -9.52 0.32 -22.24
N LEU A 197 -8.39 0.69 -21.64
CA LEU A 197 -8.32 1.56 -20.48
C LEU A 197 -8.23 3.04 -20.85
N TRP A 198 -7.39 3.40 -21.82
CA TRP A 198 -7.14 4.76 -22.22
C TRP A 198 -7.88 5.13 -23.51
N GLY A 199 -8.56 6.28 -23.53
CA GLY A 199 -9.28 6.78 -24.70
C GLY A 199 -9.22 8.30 -24.84
N ALA A 200 -9.43 8.78 -26.06
CA ALA A 200 -9.46 10.20 -26.37
C ALA A 200 -10.77 10.86 -25.89
N VAL A 201 -10.65 12.05 -25.31
CA VAL A 201 -11.75 12.95 -24.96
C VAL A 201 -11.42 14.35 -25.45
N ASP A 202 -11.60 14.58 -26.73
CA ASP A 202 -11.28 15.84 -27.38
C ASP A 202 -12.47 16.81 -27.41
N ASP A 203 -12.25 18.03 -27.86
CA ASP A 203 -13.27 19.07 -27.98
C ASP A 203 -14.40 18.73 -29.00
N VAL A 204 -14.31 17.61 -29.68
CA VAL A 204 -15.37 17.05 -30.53
C VAL A 204 -16.67 16.83 -29.73
N VAL A 205 -16.58 16.58 -28.44
CA VAL A 205 -17.75 16.46 -27.52
C VAL A 205 -18.51 17.79 -27.34
N MET A 206 -17.89 18.91 -27.76
CA MET A 206 -18.47 20.27 -27.70
C MET A 206 -18.59 20.92 -29.10
N GLY A 207 -18.37 20.15 -30.18
CA GLY A 207 -18.46 20.63 -31.53
C GLY A 207 -17.14 21.08 -32.14
N GLY A 208 -16.02 20.96 -31.42
CA GLY A 208 -14.66 21.22 -31.92
C GLY A 208 -14.20 20.16 -32.92
N VAL A 209 -12.98 20.29 -33.40
CA VAL A 209 -12.39 19.43 -34.44
C VAL A 209 -10.97 18.97 -34.11
N SER A 210 -10.55 19.12 -32.85
CA SER A 210 -9.27 18.56 -32.38
C SER A 210 -9.29 17.03 -32.45
N GLU A 211 -8.13 16.45 -32.66
CA GLU A 211 -7.97 15.00 -32.76
C GLU A 211 -6.75 14.54 -31.98
N SER A 212 -6.96 13.56 -31.07
CA SER A 212 -5.86 12.98 -30.34
C SER A 212 -6.04 11.48 -30.10
N GLY A 213 -4.98 10.88 -29.59
CA GLY A 213 -4.98 9.51 -29.16
C GLY A 213 -3.79 9.21 -28.26
N ILE A 214 -3.87 8.09 -27.58
CA ILE A 214 -2.75 7.56 -26.82
C ILE A 214 -2.48 6.11 -27.26
N ARG A 215 -1.23 5.78 -27.44
CA ARG A 215 -0.80 4.43 -27.81
C ARG A 215 0.48 4.05 -27.10
N GLN A 216 0.66 2.79 -26.86
CA GLN A 216 1.91 2.29 -26.30
C GLN A 216 2.97 2.18 -27.41
N ILE A 217 4.15 2.68 -27.12
CA ILE A 217 5.35 2.58 -27.97
C ILE A 217 6.44 1.84 -27.19
N SER A 218 7.60 1.60 -27.82
CA SER A 218 8.72 0.99 -27.11
C SER A 218 9.21 1.90 -25.99
N GLY A 219 9.00 1.47 -24.71
CA GLY A 219 9.48 2.16 -23.53
C GLY A 219 8.63 3.34 -23.03
N ALA A 220 7.47 3.63 -23.62
CA ALA A 220 6.60 4.73 -23.20
C ALA A 220 5.16 4.58 -23.71
N ALA A 221 4.23 5.37 -23.16
CA ALA A 221 2.96 5.69 -23.81
C ALA A 221 3.09 7.04 -24.50
N LEU A 222 2.56 7.15 -25.70
CA LEU A 222 2.59 8.35 -26.53
C LEU A 222 1.20 8.94 -26.66
N PHE A 223 0.99 10.11 -26.05
CA PHE A 223 -0.16 10.98 -26.27
C PHE A 223 0.20 11.98 -27.36
N GLU A 224 -0.47 11.90 -28.50
CA GLU A 224 -0.23 12.77 -29.67
C GLU A 224 -1.52 13.11 -30.40
N GLY A 225 -1.48 14.14 -31.19
CA GLY A 225 -2.62 14.55 -31.99
C GLY A 225 -2.44 15.87 -32.70
N ASN A 226 -3.56 16.46 -33.12
CA ASN A 226 -3.63 17.78 -33.72
C ASN A 226 -4.72 18.59 -32.99
N VAL A 227 -4.31 19.63 -32.26
CA VAL A 227 -5.25 20.49 -31.55
C VAL A 227 -5.64 21.69 -32.46
N SER A 228 -6.95 21.97 -32.55
CA SER A 228 -7.51 23.00 -33.42
C SER A 228 -8.35 23.98 -32.62
N THR A 229 -8.30 25.25 -32.97
CA THR A 229 -9.17 26.29 -32.39
C THR A 229 -10.42 26.55 -33.26
N ALA A 230 -10.61 25.82 -34.35
CA ALA A 230 -11.81 25.92 -35.18
C ALA A 230 -13.06 25.48 -34.40
N ASN A 231 -14.22 26.02 -34.79
CA ASN A 231 -15.51 25.73 -34.16
C ASN A 231 -15.55 26.01 -32.64
N SER A 232 -14.80 26.99 -32.15
CA SER A 232 -14.62 27.31 -30.72
C SER A 232 -13.96 26.16 -29.91
N GLY A 233 -13.29 25.24 -30.60
CA GLY A 233 -12.44 24.21 -29.97
C GLY A 233 -11.18 24.78 -29.36
N GLY A 234 -10.29 23.92 -28.92
CA GLY A 234 -9.00 24.31 -28.37
C GLY A 234 -8.48 23.39 -27.30
N PHE A 235 -8.95 22.14 -27.24
CA PHE A 235 -8.32 21.14 -26.41
C PHE A 235 -8.32 19.75 -27.06
N ALA A 236 -7.30 18.99 -26.69
CA ALA A 236 -7.18 17.56 -26.97
C ALA A 236 -6.79 16.86 -25.68
N SER A 237 -7.40 15.72 -25.38
CA SER A 237 -7.10 15.00 -24.15
C SER A 237 -7.30 13.50 -24.27
N VAL A 238 -6.61 12.78 -23.37
CA VAL A 238 -6.77 11.34 -23.18
C VAL A 238 -7.04 11.06 -21.71
N ARG A 239 -7.99 10.16 -21.45
CA ARG A 239 -8.45 9.81 -20.12
C ARG A 239 -8.56 8.31 -19.96
N THR A 240 -8.30 7.79 -18.75
CA THR A 240 -8.67 6.42 -18.42
C THR A 240 -10.18 6.28 -18.30
N ARG A 241 -10.72 5.09 -18.56
CA ARG A 241 -12.04 4.73 -18.02
C ARG A 241 -12.00 4.87 -16.51
N PRO A 242 -13.17 5.04 -15.85
CA PRO A 242 -13.22 4.87 -14.41
C PRO A 242 -12.60 3.54 -14.01
N LEU A 243 -11.76 3.56 -12.99
CA LEU A 243 -11.15 2.35 -12.43
C LEU A 243 -12.25 1.49 -11.79
N ASP A 244 -12.20 0.17 -11.96
CA ASP A 244 -13.17 -0.77 -11.40
C ASP A 244 -13.26 -0.68 -9.87
N GLN A 245 -12.12 -0.36 -9.24
CA GLN A 245 -12.04 0.00 -7.83
C GLN A 245 -11.27 1.32 -7.70
N PRO A 246 -11.79 2.29 -6.94
CA PRO A 246 -11.05 3.50 -6.67
C PRO A 246 -9.68 3.20 -6.07
N LEU A 247 -8.66 3.89 -6.56
CA LEU A 247 -7.29 3.75 -6.08
C LEU A 247 -7.08 4.63 -4.86
N ASP A 248 -6.71 4.02 -3.73
CA ASP A 248 -6.35 4.75 -2.52
C ASP A 248 -4.89 5.21 -2.59
N LEU A 249 -4.71 6.53 -2.60
CA LEU A 249 -3.43 7.24 -2.57
C LEU A 249 -3.31 8.15 -1.35
N SER A 250 -4.19 8.03 -0.34
CA SER A 250 -4.22 8.89 0.85
C SER A 250 -2.91 8.86 1.66
N ALA A 251 -2.14 7.78 1.56
CA ALA A 251 -0.85 7.64 2.21
C ALA A 251 0.31 8.37 1.48
N TYR A 252 0.06 9.01 0.33
CA TYR A 252 1.07 9.65 -0.51
C TYR A 252 0.89 11.17 -0.54
N GLU A 253 1.97 11.89 -0.87
CA GLU A 253 1.96 13.34 -1.00
C GLU A 253 1.50 13.80 -2.38
N GLY A 254 1.70 12.99 -3.43
CA GLY A 254 1.39 13.38 -4.80
C GLY A 254 1.73 12.34 -5.86
N ILE A 255 1.64 12.77 -7.10
CA ILE A 255 1.97 11.98 -8.29
C ILE A 255 3.30 12.46 -8.89
N GLU A 256 4.18 11.53 -9.21
CA GLU A 256 5.39 11.79 -10.00
C GLU A 256 5.22 11.19 -11.38
N LEU A 257 5.43 12.03 -12.40
CA LEU A 257 5.40 11.67 -13.80
C LEU A 257 6.82 11.73 -14.40
N ARG A 258 7.19 10.74 -15.17
CA ARG A 258 8.37 10.81 -16.04
C ARG A 258 7.91 11.03 -17.47
N VAL A 259 8.18 12.21 -18.04
CA VAL A 259 7.61 12.67 -19.30
C VAL A 259 8.66 13.25 -20.23
N ARG A 260 8.37 13.23 -21.54
CA ARG A 260 9.11 13.93 -22.60
C ARG A 260 8.12 14.63 -23.50
N GLY A 261 8.15 15.96 -23.52
CA GLY A 261 7.19 16.77 -24.30
C GLY A 261 7.81 17.52 -25.45
N ASP A 262 7.03 18.40 -26.00
CA ASP A 262 7.30 19.20 -27.21
C ASP A 262 7.46 20.71 -26.93
N GLY A 263 7.56 21.11 -25.66
CA GLY A 263 7.65 22.49 -25.23
C GLY A 263 6.31 23.12 -24.87
N ASN A 264 5.19 22.39 -25.04
CA ASN A 264 3.88 22.84 -24.58
C ASN A 264 3.70 22.65 -23.08
N ARG A 265 2.79 23.45 -22.52
CA ARG A 265 2.23 23.25 -21.17
C ARG A 265 1.03 22.34 -21.25
N TYR A 266 1.08 21.25 -20.49
CA TYR A 266 0.03 20.25 -20.38
C TYR A 266 -0.66 20.32 -19.03
N LYS A 267 -1.89 19.81 -18.95
CA LYS A 267 -2.59 19.55 -17.69
C LYS A 267 -2.61 18.08 -17.38
N PHE A 268 -2.32 17.76 -16.13
CA PHE A 268 -2.64 16.48 -15.52
C PHE A 268 -3.88 16.64 -14.67
N ILE A 269 -4.81 15.69 -14.76
CA ILE A 269 -6.12 15.78 -14.13
C ILE A 269 -6.42 14.48 -13.41
N LEU A 270 -6.82 14.59 -12.15
CA LEU A 270 -7.33 13.51 -11.33
C LEU A 270 -8.83 13.66 -11.10
N ARG A 271 -9.52 12.53 -10.95
CA ARG A 271 -10.92 12.48 -10.57
C ARG A 271 -11.10 11.64 -9.31
N GLY A 272 -11.99 12.09 -8.43
CA GLY A 272 -12.34 11.41 -7.17
C GLY A 272 -13.73 10.80 -7.19
N ASP A 273 -14.45 10.90 -8.31
CA ASP A 273 -15.77 10.30 -8.53
C ASP A 273 -15.87 9.75 -9.97
N ASP A 274 -16.88 8.95 -10.24
CA ASP A 274 -17.14 8.30 -11.52
C ASP A 274 -18.03 9.12 -12.47
N ARG A 275 -18.47 10.32 -12.05
CA ARG A 275 -19.32 11.19 -12.87
C ARG A 275 -18.53 11.75 -14.06
N TRP A 276 -19.14 11.72 -15.24
CA TRP A 276 -18.54 12.24 -16.47
C TRP A 276 -18.09 13.71 -16.34
N ASP A 277 -18.95 14.57 -15.77
CA ASP A 277 -18.74 15.98 -15.56
C ASP A 277 -18.54 16.36 -14.09
N GLY A 278 -18.03 15.43 -13.27
CA GLY A 278 -17.66 15.68 -11.89
C GLY A 278 -16.51 16.69 -11.73
N ILE A 279 -16.19 17.02 -10.49
CA ILE A 279 -15.06 17.91 -10.19
C ILE A 279 -13.77 17.29 -10.69
N SER A 280 -12.98 18.07 -11.42
CA SER A 280 -11.65 17.72 -11.90
C SER A 280 -10.60 18.41 -11.02
N TYR A 281 -9.61 17.68 -10.59
CA TYR A 281 -8.48 18.23 -9.83
C TYR A 281 -7.27 18.33 -10.76
N CYS A 282 -6.90 19.56 -11.12
CA CYS A 282 -6.00 19.85 -12.21
C CYS A 282 -4.65 20.38 -11.74
N TYR A 283 -3.61 20.02 -12.45
CA TYR A 283 -2.26 20.59 -12.30
C TYR A 283 -1.66 20.86 -13.67
N SER A 284 -1.17 22.09 -13.92
CA SER A 284 -0.49 22.43 -15.16
C SER A 284 1.02 22.31 -15.02
N PHE A 285 1.67 21.71 -16.01
CA PHE A 285 3.13 21.56 -16.03
C PHE A 285 3.71 21.89 -17.40
N ASP A 286 4.86 22.56 -17.39
CA ASP A 286 5.61 22.88 -18.59
C ASP A 286 6.48 21.70 -19.01
N THR A 287 6.65 21.53 -20.32
CA THR A 287 7.61 20.57 -20.88
C THR A 287 8.75 21.27 -21.60
N VAL A 288 9.86 20.56 -21.75
CA VAL A 288 11.00 21.02 -22.58
C VAL A 288 11.08 20.13 -23.79
N TYR A 289 11.25 20.76 -24.97
CA TYR A 289 11.27 20.07 -26.26
C TYR A 289 12.25 18.87 -26.25
N ASN A 290 11.70 17.68 -26.43
CA ASN A 290 12.42 16.41 -26.58
C ASN A 290 13.37 16.05 -25.40
N ILE A 291 13.11 16.55 -24.18
CA ILE A 291 13.89 16.25 -22.98
C ILE A 291 13.03 15.45 -21.99
N TRP A 292 13.57 14.32 -21.51
CA TRP A 292 12.96 13.58 -20.40
C TRP A 292 13.10 14.36 -19.11
N MET A 293 11.98 14.63 -18.45
CA MET A 293 11.92 15.35 -17.20
C MET A 293 11.00 14.64 -16.19
N THR A 294 11.24 14.91 -14.94
CA THR A 294 10.40 14.45 -13.85
C THR A 294 9.53 15.59 -13.36
N VAL A 295 8.22 15.38 -13.34
CA VAL A 295 7.23 16.35 -12.85
C VAL A 295 6.63 15.80 -11.57
N ARG A 296 6.74 16.52 -10.45
CA ARG A 296 6.08 16.19 -9.19
C ARG A 296 4.85 17.07 -9.02
N ILE A 297 3.75 16.45 -8.71
CA ILE A 297 2.41 17.02 -8.59
C ILE A 297 1.90 16.75 -7.18
N PRO A 298 2.13 17.67 -6.23
CA PRO A 298 1.60 17.53 -4.87
C PRO A 298 0.07 17.56 -4.88
N PHE A 299 -0.58 16.70 -4.13
CA PHE A 299 -2.06 16.72 -4.01
C PHE A 299 -2.57 18.05 -3.46
N ALA A 300 -1.79 18.70 -2.61
CA ALA A 300 -2.12 20.03 -2.04
C ALA A 300 -2.13 21.16 -3.08
N GLU A 301 -1.46 20.98 -4.23
CA GLU A 301 -1.38 21.97 -5.30
C GLU A 301 -2.38 21.70 -6.44
N LEU A 302 -3.19 20.67 -6.33
CA LEU A 302 -4.24 20.38 -7.30
C LEU A 302 -5.36 21.41 -7.19
N ILE A 303 -5.71 22.00 -8.33
CA ILE A 303 -6.76 23.02 -8.44
C ILE A 303 -8.09 22.34 -8.77
N PRO A 304 -9.08 22.39 -7.85
CA PRO A 304 -10.42 21.88 -8.12
C PRO A 304 -11.11 22.74 -9.19
N ASN A 305 -11.59 22.10 -10.24
CA ASN A 305 -12.14 22.77 -11.41
C ASN A 305 -13.45 22.10 -11.85
N PHE A 306 -14.44 22.91 -12.18
CA PHE A 306 -15.69 22.47 -12.77
C PHE A 306 -15.99 23.29 -14.02
N ARG A 307 -16.04 22.66 -15.19
CA ARG A 307 -16.30 23.31 -16.47
C ARG A 307 -15.41 24.52 -16.72
N THR A 308 -14.10 24.37 -16.55
CA THR A 308 -13.05 25.41 -16.73
C THR A 308 -13.01 26.52 -15.66
N LYS A 309 -13.89 26.49 -14.65
CA LYS A 309 -13.88 27.45 -13.55
C LYS A 309 -13.32 26.83 -12.30
N THR A 310 -12.43 27.52 -11.64
CA THR A 310 -11.90 27.16 -10.32
C THR A 310 -13.03 27.20 -9.26
N ILE A 311 -13.03 26.25 -8.34
CA ILE A 311 -13.99 26.17 -7.26
C ILE A 311 -13.27 26.49 -5.94
N GLU A 312 -13.59 27.63 -5.33
CA GLU A 312 -12.88 28.13 -4.13
C GLU A 312 -13.28 27.40 -2.82
N THR A 313 -14.43 26.73 -2.79
CA THR A 313 -15.04 26.21 -1.55
C THR A 313 -15.09 24.67 -1.48
N VAL A 314 -14.21 23.97 -2.17
CA VAL A 314 -14.19 22.51 -2.17
C VAL A 314 -13.13 21.99 -1.19
N GLU A 315 -13.45 20.88 -0.55
CA GLU A 315 -12.49 20.13 0.26
C GLU A 315 -11.25 19.73 -0.56
N PRO A 316 -10.10 19.53 0.10
CA PRO A 316 -8.89 19.03 -0.56
C PRO A 316 -9.16 17.80 -1.42
N PHE A 317 -8.31 17.56 -2.41
CA PHE A 317 -8.41 16.38 -3.28
C PHE A 317 -8.60 15.08 -2.46
N PRO A 318 -9.66 14.29 -2.74
CA PRO A 318 -9.95 13.06 -2.01
C PRO A 318 -9.01 11.94 -2.49
N ALA A 319 -7.75 11.96 -2.05
CA ALA A 319 -6.72 11.03 -2.49
C ALA A 319 -7.03 9.54 -2.20
N GLY A 320 -7.97 9.25 -1.30
CA GLY A 320 -8.43 7.90 -1.00
C GLY A 320 -9.36 7.28 -2.06
N THR A 321 -9.84 8.07 -3.03
CA THR A 321 -10.87 7.63 -3.99
C THR A 321 -10.56 8.04 -5.43
N VAL A 322 -9.33 7.86 -5.88
CA VAL A 322 -8.96 8.20 -7.27
C VAL A 322 -9.63 7.24 -8.25
N THR A 323 -10.47 7.79 -9.13
CA THR A 323 -11.24 6.99 -10.10
C THR A 323 -10.73 7.08 -11.53
N ALA A 324 -10.03 8.17 -11.92
CA ALA A 324 -9.51 8.31 -13.27
C ALA A 324 -8.33 9.28 -13.36
N PHE A 325 -7.51 9.08 -14.38
CA PHE A 325 -6.36 9.91 -14.78
C PHE A 325 -6.59 10.48 -16.18
N GLN A 326 -6.18 11.75 -16.38
CA GLN A 326 -6.33 12.38 -17.69
C GLN A 326 -5.14 13.31 -17.97
N PHE A 327 -4.69 13.34 -19.24
CA PHE A 327 -3.76 14.32 -19.77
C PHE A 327 -4.47 15.19 -20.81
N MET A 328 -4.17 16.48 -20.81
CA MET A 328 -4.82 17.43 -21.72
C MET A 328 -3.83 18.50 -22.21
N LEU A 329 -3.87 18.79 -23.49
CA LEU A 329 -3.36 20.03 -24.05
C LEU A 329 -4.55 20.95 -24.30
N SER A 330 -4.55 22.16 -23.71
CA SER A 330 -5.67 23.10 -23.81
C SER A 330 -5.18 24.49 -24.08
N LYS A 331 -5.96 25.21 -24.92
CA LYS A 331 -5.80 26.66 -25.18
C LYS A 331 -5.95 27.49 -23.90
N PHE A 332 -6.78 27.04 -22.98
CA PHE A 332 -7.07 27.75 -21.72
C PHE A 332 -6.42 27.06 -20.54
N GLU A 333 -5.94 27.87 -19.61
CA GLU A 333 -5.62 27.46 -18.25
C GLU A 333 -6.90 27.41 -17.39
N TYR A 334 -6.96 28.21 -16.33
CA TYR A 334 -8.09 28.29 -15.42
C TYR A 334 -8.79 29.64 -15.61
N ASP A 335 -10.09 29.68 -15.32
CA ASP A 335 -10.89 30.92 -15.27
C ASP A 335 -10.85 31.79 -16.54
N GLY A 336 -10.56 31.16 -17.66
CA GLY A 336 -10.49 31.82 -18.98
C GLY A 336 -9.12 32.38 -19.35
N GLU A 337 -8.11 32.23 -18.49
CA GLU A 337 -6.74 32.59 -18.81
C GLU A 337 -6.20 31.73 -19.96
N LEU A 338 -5.30 32.29 -20.76
CA LEU A 338 -4.71 31.57 -21.89
C LEU A 338 -3.48 30.77 -21.44
N ASN A 339 -3.34 29.55 -21.95
CA ASN A 339 -2.13 28.78 -21.82
C ASN A 339 -0.99 29.49 -22.58
N PRO A 340 0.09 29.94 -21.89
CA PRO A 340 1.10 30.81 -22.47
C PRO A 340 1.95 30.14 -23.57
N THR A 341 2.02 28.81 -23.61
CA THR A 341 2.81 28.05 -24.58
C THR A 341 1.93 27.36 -25.62
N PHE A 342 0.59 27.56 -25.58
CA PHE A 342 -0.32 26.89 -26.50
C PHE A 342 -0.07 27.26 -27.94
N SER A 343 0.08 26.27 -28.80
CA SER A 343 0.11 26.39 -30.25
C SER A 343 -0.86 25.40 -30.86
N ALA A 344 -1.76 25.88 -31.72
CA ALA A 344 -2.62 24.99 -32.50
C ALA A 344 -1.76 24.21 -33.52
N GLY A 345 -2.12 22.94 -33.71
CA GLY A 345 -1.37 22.05 -34.63
C GLY A 345 -1.01 20.73 -33.98
N GLY A 346 0.00 20.06 -34.52
CA GLY A 346 0.50 18.79 -34.00
C GLY A 346 1.18 18.96 -32.65
N PHE A 347 0.94 17.99 -31.74
CA PHE A 347 1.55 17.96 -30.42
C PHE A 347 1.96 16.54 -30.05
N ARG A 348 2.86 16.43 -29.06
CA ARG A 348 3.40 15.15 -28.62
C ARG A 348 3.85 15.17 -27.14
N LEU A 349 3.36 14.23 -26.35
CA LEU A 349 3.79 13.97 -24.98
C LEU A 349 4.02 12.47 -24.79
N GLU A 350 5.23 12.11 -24.43
CA GLU A 350 5.58 10.73 -24.04
C GLU A 350 5.58 10.60 -22.51
N LEU A 351 5.06 9.47 -22.04
CA LEU A 351 4.93 9.11 -20.64
C LEU A 351 5.69 7.80 -20.40
N GLU A 352 6.74 7.83 -19.57
CA GLU A 352 7.51 6.63 -19.22
C GLU A 352 6.94 5.94 -18.01
N THR A 353 6.67 6.71 -16.94
CA THR A 353 6.10 6.21 -15.69
C THR A 353 5.17 7.22 -15.05
N MET A 354 4.18 6.69 -14.32
CA MET A 354 3.35 7.43 -13.38
C MET A 354 3.38 6.68 -12.04
N LYS A 355 3.79 7.36 -10.97
CA LYS A 355 3.84 6.77 -9.63
C LYS A 355 3.38 7.77 -8.57
N ALA A 356 2.82 7.27 -7.49
CA ALA A 356 2.62 8.08 -6.30
C ALA A 356 3.95 8.19 -5.54
N TYR A 357 4.25 9.35 -4.96
CA TYR A 357 5.48 9.65 -4.22
C TYR A 357 5.18 10.26 -2.85
N GLY A 358 6.24 10.34 -2.01
CA GLY A 358 6.17 10.96 -0.69
C GLY A 358 5.33 10.18 0.30
N GLY A 359 5.14 8.87 0.07
CA GLY A 359 4.39 8.02 0.98
C GLY A 359 5.01 8.04 2.37
N LEU A 360 4.17 8.14 3.39
CA LEU A 360 4.61 7.88 4.75
C LEU A 360 5.18 6.45 4.80
N PRO A 361 6.35 6.26 5.42
CA PRO A 361 6.92 4.93 5.51
C PRO A 361 5.93 4.00 6.22
N LEU A 362 5.59 2.89 5.58
CA LEU A 362 4.80 1.83 6.21
C LEU A 362 5.70 0.93 7.04
N PRO A 363 5.19 0.33 8.13
CA PRO A 363 5.94 -0.67 8.87
C PRO A 363 6.35 -1.83 7.96
N GLN A 364 7.66 -2.06 7.86
CA GLN A 364 8.22 -3.16 7.08
C GLN A 364 8.70 -4.32 7.95
N PHE A 365 8.89 -4.07 9.24
CA PHE A 365 9.24 -5.09 10.23
C PHE A 365 8.30 -4.98 11.43
N ILE A 366 7.33 -5.88 11.52
CA ILE A 366 6.39 -5.93 12.64
C ILE A 366 6.87 -7.02 13.58
N MET A 367 7.22 -6.64 14.82
CA MET A 367 7.71 -7.58 15.84
C MET A 367 6.66 -7.78 16.92
N ILE A 368 6.37 -9.04 17.23
CA ILE A 368 5.59 -9.40 18.42
C ILE A 368 6.55 -9.63 19.58
N SER A 369 6.50 -8.73 20.54
CA SER A 369 7.23 -8.78 21.79
C SER A 369 6.32 -9.21 22.94
N SER A 370 6.39 -8.57 24.11
CA SER A 370 5.53 -8.84 25.26
C SER A 370 5.35 -7.58 26.11
N ALA A 371 4.17 -7.38 26.66
CA ALA A 371 3.99 -6.42 27.74
C ALA A 371 4.86 -6.83 28.93
N GLY A 372 5.47 -5.84 29.58
CA GLY A 372 6.33 -6.04 30.75
C GLY A 372 7.81 -6.20 30.46
N VAL A 373 8.28 -6.06 29.19
CA VAL A 373 9.70 -6.26 28.84
C VAL A 373 10.64 -5.22 29.50
N THR A 374 10.15 -4.04 29.86
CA THR A 374 10.94 -3.00 30.52
C THR A 374 10.88 -3.07 32.04
N ARG A 375 10.16 -4.02 32.62
CA ARG A 375 9.91 -4.12 34.07
C ARG A 375 10.98 -4.90 34.84
N PRO A 376 11.62 -5.97 34.32
CA PRO A 376 12.67 -6.67 35.04
C PRO A 376 13.78 -5.73 35.49
N GLY A 377 14.14 -5.79 36.78
CA GLY A 377 15.18 -4.95 37.36
C GLY A 377 14.82 -3.46 37.60
N LYS A 378 13.57 -3.04 37.31
CA LYS A 378 13.13 -1.65 37.53
C LYS A 378 13.09 -1.33 39.04
N PRO A 379 13.78 -0.27 39.51
CA PRO A 379 13.73 0.11 40.92
C PRO A 379 12.32 0.43 41.41
N GLY A 380 11.97 -0.07 42.62
CA GLY A 380 10.67 0.20 43.24
C GLY A 380 9.50 -0.65 42.72
N LEU A 381 9.76 -1.61 41.81
CA LEU A 381 8.72 -2.52 41.32
C LEU A 381 8.27 -3.50 42.41
N ASN A 382 6.96 -3.58 42.66
CA ASN A 382 6.41 -4.60 43.52
C ASN A 382 6.20 -5.90 42.71
N LEU A 383 7.13 -6.85 42.80
CA LEU A 383 7.09 -8.09 42.04
C LEU A 383 5.85 -8.96 42.33
N GLU A 384 5.24 -8.84 43.53
CA GLU A 384 4.05 -9.65 43.89
C GLU A 384 2.83 -9.25 43.07
N GLU A 385 2.78 -8.00 42.62
CA GLU A 385 1.70 -7.46 41.80
C GLU A 385 1.92 -7.61 40.29
N GLU A 386 3.11 -8.05 39.89
CA GLU A 386 3.45 -8.18 38.48
C GLU A 386 2.97 -9.50 37.86
N PRO A 387 2.72 -9.50 36.51
CA PRO A 387 2.38 -10.73 35.78
C PRO A 387 3.45 -11.82 35.92
N PRO A 388 3.08 -13.10 35.79
CA PRO A 388 4.01 -14.22 36.00
C PRO A 388 5.31 -14.10 35.14
N ALA A 389 5.23 -13.61 33.90
CA ALA A 389 6.40 -13.47 33.04
C ALA A 389 7.44 -12.49 33.61
N VAL A 390 7.00 -11.41 34.27
CA VAL A 390 7.89 -10.43 34.92
C VAL A 390 8.49 -11.01 36.15
N ARG A 391 7.65 -11.67 37.01
CA ARG A 391 8.09 -12.30 38.26
C ARG A 391 9.13 -13.39 38.05
N MET A 392 8.97 -14.16 36.97
CA MET A 392 9.79 -15.33 36.65
C MET A 392 10.87 -15.04 35.60
N ASN A 393 11.11 -13.77 35.24
CA ASN A 393 12.01 -13.45 34.15
C ASN A 393 13.37 -14.17 34.27
N ASP A 394 14.02 -14.08 35.42
CA ASP A 394 15.34 -14.69 35.64
C ASP A 394 15.29 -16.21 35.63
N GLN A 395 14.22 -16.80 36.20
CA GLN A 395 13.99 -18.24 36.18
C GLN A 395 13.69 -18.78 34.79
N LEU A 396 13.15 -17.94 33.91
CA LEU A 396 12.92 -18.23 32.49
C LEU A 396 14.11 -17.82 31.61
N GLY A 397 15.33 -17.71 32.16
CA GLY A 397 16.54 -17.38 31.42
C GLY A 397 16.59 -15.94 30.91
N GLY A 398 15.88 -15.00 31.54
CA GLY A 398 15.86 -13.59 31.13
C GLY A 398 15.01 -13.31 29.89
N ILE A 399 13.93 -14.07 29.69
CA ILE A 399 13.11 -14.02 28.46
C ILE A 399 12.65 -12.61 28.10
N LEU A 400 12.19 -11.80 29.06
CA LEU A 400 11.77 -10.42 28.81
C LEU A 400 12.95 -9.49 28.56
N THR A 401 14.06 -9.72 29.27
CA THR A 401 15.31 -8.97 29.07
C THR A 401 15.85 -9.15 27.64
N TRP A 402 15.86 -10.40 27.15
CA TRP A 402 16.31 -10.70 25.79
C TRP A 402 15.33 -10.24 24.73
N LYS A 403 14.02 -10.26 25.03
CA LYS A 403 13.02 -9.64 24.13
C LYS A 403 13.26 -8.14 23.96
N LEU A 404 13.55 -7.42 25.04
CA LEU A 404 13.88 -6.00 24.96
C LEU A 404 15.13 -5.76 24.10
N ALA A 405 16.18 -6.57 24.28
CA ALA A 405 17.38 -6.48 23.44
C ALA A 405 17.07 -6.75 21.95
N GLY A 406 16.15 -7.68 21.67
CA GLY A 406 15.64 -7.92 20.31
C GLY A 406 14.91 -6.71 19.75
N GLU A 407 14.03 -6.06 20.53
CA GLU A 407 13.37 -4.81 20.13
C GLU A 407 14.38 -3.71 19.80
N ASP A 408 15.43 -3.54 20.63
CA ASP A 408 16.48 -2.56 20.39
C ASP A 408 17.21 -2.84 19.09
N SER A 409 17.49 -4.10 18.77
CA SER A 409 18.08 -4.48 17.48
C SER A 409 17.20 -4.09 16.29
N VAL A 410 15.87 -4.19 16.43
CA VAL A 410 14.94 -3.75 15.39
C VAL A 410 14.96 -2.22 15.27
N ARG A 411 14.91 -1.47 16.38
CA ARG A 411 14.98 -0.01 16.38
C ARG A 411 16.26 0.53 15.75
N GLU A 412 17.39 -0.08 16.08
CA GLU A 412 18.72 0.30 15.57
C GLU A 412 18.93 -0.09 14.11
N SER A 413 18.14 -1.00 13.57
CA SER A 413 18.30 -1.49 12.20
C SER A 413 18.10 -0.40 11.14
N GLY A 414 17.30 0.63 11.43
CA GLY A 414 16.87 1.66 10.49
C GLY A 414 15.84 1.16 9.46
N VAL A 415 15.28 -0.03 9.64
CA VAL A 415 14.11 -0.51 8.90
C VAL A 415 12.86 0.08 9.54
N PRO A 416 11.89 0.63 8.80
CA PRO A 416 10.62 1.05 9.35
C PRO A 416 9.91 -0.10 10.08
N TYR A 417 9.60 0.10 11.35
CA TYR A 417 9.14 -0.99 12.22
C TYR A 417 7.89 -0.62 13.01
N THR A 418 7.24 -1.67 13.54
CA THR A 418 6.30 -1.57 14.67
C THR A 418 6.59 -2.71 15.65
N VAL A 419 6.73 -2.38 16.93
CA VAL A 419 6.84 -3.37 18.00
C VAL A 419 5.53 -3.43 18.76
N VAL A 420 4.89 -4.59 18.72
CA VAL A 420 3.65 -4.88 19.45
C VAL A 420 4.01 -5.68 20.71
N ARG A 421 3.60 -5.18 21.88
CA ARG A 421 3.77 -5.82 23.19
C ARG A 421 2.42 -6.33 23.72
N PRO A 422 1.96 -7.52 23.30
CA PRO A 422 0.70 -8.04 23.81
C PRO A 422 0.81 -8.41 25.29
N CYS A 423 -0.28 -8.20 26.03
CA CYS A 423 -0.52 -8.82 27.32
C CYS A 423 -0.67 -10.35 27.18
N ALA A 424 -1.07 -11.06 28.23
CA ALA A 424 -1.16 -12.51 28.21
C ALA A 424 -1.97 -13.03 27.01
N LEU A 425 -1.35 -13.85 26.16
CA LEU A 425 -1.97 -14.39 24.96
C LEU A 425 -2.87 -15.59 25.26
N THR A 426 -4.12 -15.55 24.83
CA THR A 426 -5.14 -16.59 25.02
C THR A 426 -5.52 -17.30 23.72
N GLU A 427 -6.21 -18.43 23.85
CA GLU A 427 -6.83 -19.18 22.76
C GLU A 427 -8.30 -18.75 22.51
N ALA A 428 -8.73 -17.62 23.08
CA ALA A 428 -10.08 -17.09 22.86
C ALA A 428 -10.35 -16.83 21.38
N PRO A 429 -11.60 -16.89 20.93
CA PRO A 429 -11.96 -16.76 19.51
C PRO A 429 -11.52 -15.45 18.85
N GLY A 430 -11.33 -14.36 19.62
CA GLY A 430 -11.06 -13.04 19.09
C GLY A 430 -12.34 -12.25 18.74
N GLY A 431 -12.16 -11.10 18.10
CA GLY A 431 -13.27 -10.19 17.74
C GLY A 431 -13.53 -9.12 18.78
N LYS A 432 -12.68 -8.98 19.79
CA LYS A 432 -12.76 -7.91 20.77
C LYS A 432 -11.94 -6.69 20.35
N ALA A 433 -12.45 -5.52 20.69
CA ALA A 433 -11.68 -4.29 20.52
C ALA A 433 -10.40 -4.33 21.37
N LEU A 434 -9.32 -3.83 20.79
CA LEU A 434 -8.02 -3.74 21.44
C LEU A 434 -7.79 -2.31 21.98
N GLU A 435 -7.24 -2.23 23.17
CA GLU A 435 -6.74 -0.99 23.77
C GLU A 435 -5.22 -0.97 23.68
N ARG A 436 -4.63 0.16 23.32
CA ARG A 436 -3.17 0.36 23.14
C ARG A 436 -2.66 1.39 24.13
N ASP A 437 -1.43 1.21 24.62
CA ASP A 437 -0.69 2.19 25.44
C ASP A 437 0.82 2.08 25.16
N ARG A 438 1.58 3.08 25.59
CA ARG A 438 3.04 3.17 25.35
C ARG A 438 3.88 3.09 26.63
N GLY A 439 3.24 2.97 27.78
CA GLY A 439 3.89 3.06 29.10
C GLY A 439 4.57 1.79 29.59
N ASP A 440 4.33 0.65 28.96
CA ASP A 440 4.66 -0.70 29.47
C ASP A 440 4.11 -0.97 30.87
N THR A 441 2.86 -0.53 31.12
CA THR A 441 2.16 -0.63 32.40
C THR A 441 0.92 -1.49 32.33
N MET A 442 0.48 -1.86 31.12
CA MET A 442 -0.74 -2.64 30.92
C MET A 442 -0.65 -4.03 31.55
N LYS A 443 -1.78 -4.43 32.16
CA LYS A 443 -2.04 -5.80 32.64
C LYS A 443 -3.34 -6.27 31.99
N GLY A 444 -3.42 -7.54 31.63
CA GLY A 444 -4.60 -8.09 30.96
C GLY A 444 -4.25 -9.23 30.02
N GLN A 445 -5.12 -9.44 29.06
CA GLN A 445 -4.98 -10.51 28.07
C GLN A 445 -5.41 -10.09 26.69
N CYS A 446 -4.99 -10.84 25.66
CA CYS A 446 -5.43 -10.69 24.28
C CYS A 446 -5.58 -12.04 23.61
N SER A 447 -6.54 -12.15 22.70
CA SER A 447 -6.64 -13.29 21.80
C SER A 447 -5.49 -13.31 20.79
N ARG A 448 -4.93 -14.50 20.53
CA ARG A 448 -3.96 -14.67 19.43
C ARG A 448 -4.55 -14.34 18.06
N ASN A 449 -5.84 -14.51 17.88
CA ASN A 449 -6.51 -14.13 16.64
C ASN A 449 -6.52 -12.62 16.43
N ASP A 450 -6.83 -11.85 17.50
CA ASP A 450 -6.87 -10.38 17.42
C ASP A 450 -5.46 -9.80 17.24
N ILE A 451 -4.44 -10.40 17.86
CA ILE A 451 -3.05 -9.98 17.64
C ILE A 451 -2.59 -10.30 16.20
N ALA A 452 -3.01 -11.43 15.63
CA ALA A 452 -2.71 -11.75 14.24
C ALA A 452 -3.34 -10.73 13.28
N GLN A 453 -4.62 -10.39 13.48
CA GLN A 453 -5.30 -9.37 12.68
C GLN A 453 -4.63 -8.00 12.85
N LEU A 454 -4.30 -7.60 14.08
CA LEU A 454 -3.58 -6.36 14.33
C LEU A 454 -2.26 -6.29 13.55
N CYS A 455 -1.47 -7.36 13.50
CA CYS A 455 -0.23 -7.38 12.72
C CYS A 455 -0.45 -7.21 11.21
N ILE A 456 -1.59 -7.68 10.69
CA ILE A 456 -1.96 -7.50 9.29
C ILE A 456 -2.38 -6.06 9.03
N ASP A 457 -3.19 -5.48 9.90
CA ASP A 457 -3.65 -4.09 9.79
C ASP A 457 -2.47 -3.11 9.82
N LEU A 458 -1.46 -3.39 10.65
CA LEU A 458 -0.23 -2.59 10.77
C LEU A 458 0.59 -2.54 9.48
N LEU A 459 0.45 -3.49 8.57
CA LEU A 459 1.13 -3.45 7.25
C LEU A 459 0.74 -2.24 6.41
N ASN A 460 -0.40 -1.61 6.73
CA ASN A 460 -0.94 -0.46 6.01
C ASN A 460 -1.22 0.74 6.94
N ALA A 461 -0.62 0.78 8.14
CA ALA A 461 -0.80 1.81 9.16
C ALA A 461 0.45 2.71 9.27
N PRO A 462 0.58 3.77 8.46
CA PRO A 462 1.75 4.65 8.48
C PRO A 462 1.91 5.37 9.82
N GLU A 463 0.83 5.65 10.54
CA GLU A 463 0.82 6.28 11.87
C GLU A 463 1.49 5.42 12.94
N ASP A 464 1.57 4.12 12.71
CA ASP A 464 2.21 3.15 13.61
C ASP A 464 3.68 2.86 13.23
N THR A 465 4.22 3.53 12.21
CA THR A 465 5.62 3.35 11.80
C THR A 465 6.58 3.93 12.84
N ASN A 466 7.64 3.16 13.13
CA ASN A 466 8.64 3.46 14.13
C ASN A 466 8.05 3.65 15.55
N THR A 467 7.01 2.88 15.85
CA THR A 467 6.34 2.90 17.15
C THR A 467 6.50 1.60 17.92
N THR A 468 6.34 1.70 19.22
CA THR A 468 6.25 0.57 20.15
C THR A 468 5.06 0.82 21.07
N PHE A 469 4.17 -0.16 21.19
CA PHE A 469 3.03 -0.07 22.10
C PHE A 469 2.67 -1.44 22.68
N GLU A 470 2.12 -1.41 23.87
CA GLU A 470 1.50 -2.56 24.49
C GLU A 470 0.01 -2.63 24.14
N VAL A 471 -0.57 -3.82 24.20
CA VAL A 471 -1.95 -4.04 23.77
C VAL A 471 -2.65 -5.10 24.64
N ARG A 472 -3.93 -4.83 24.95
CA ARG A 472 -4.85 -5.76 25.63
C ARG A 472 -6.24 -5.69 25.01
N GLU A 473 -7.07 -6.70 25.31
CA GLU A 473 -8.52 -6.61 25.08
C GLU A 473 -9.11 -5.46 25.90
N LYS A 474 -9.99 -4.68 25.28
CA LYS A 474 -10.77 -3.67 25.98
C LYS A 474 -11.78 -4.37 26.86
N GLY A 475 -11.75 -4.05 28.18
CA GLY A 475 -12.63 -4.64 29.19
C GLY A 475 -14.11 -4.28 29.02
#